data_862558533eeb3e714994d88102c4bd8f
#
_entry.id   862558533eeb3e714994d88102c4bd8f
#
_cell.length_a   1.000
_cell.length_b   1.000
_cell.length_c   1.000
_cell.angle_alpha   90.00
_cell.angle_beta   90.00
_cell.angle_gamma   90.00
#
_symmetry.space_group_name_H-M   'P 1'
#
loop_
_entity.id
_entity.type
_entity.pdbx_description
1 polymer ?
#
loop_
_entity_poly.entity_id
_entity_poly.type
_entity_poly.pdbx_seq_one_letter_code
_entity_poly.pdbx_strand_id
1 'polypeptide(L)'
;MKNKREKVLKENLDRMIIDLKEKYNPQKVILFGSYASGKVRNFSDLDLLVIKDTKSKFFDRLREVTKICNYNIGVDFLVYTPEEYDEQLEKNLESL
;
A
#
# COMPACT_ATOMS: atom_id res chain seq x y z
N MET A 1 -5.16 21.79 12.70
CA MET A 1 -5.46 20.55 13.44
C MET A 1 -5.68 19.39 12.50
N LYS A 2 -5.09 18.24 12.83
CA LYS A 2 -5.37 17.02 12.08
C LYS A 2 -6.77 16.53 12.43
N ASN A 3 -7.53 16.08 11.44
CA ASN A 3 -8.83 15.50 11.71
C ASN A 3 -8.67 14.09 12.30
N LYS A 4 -9.75 13.55 12.86
CA LYS A 4 -9.73 12.23 13.50
C LYS A 4 -9.37 11.12 12.50
N ARG A 5 -9.78 11.26 11.25
CA ARG A 5 -9.50 10.25 10.22
C ARG A 5 -8.01 10.17 9.91
N GLU A 6 -7.33 11.32 9.80
CA GLU A 6 -5.88 11.33 9.58
C GLU A 6 -5.14 10.58 10.68
N LYS A 7 -5.54 10.78 11.94
CA LYS A 7 -4.91 10.10 13.07
C LYS A 7 -5.10 8.59 12.98
N VAL A 8 -6.32 8.14 12.68
CA VAL A 8 -6.62 6.72 12.53
C VAL A 8 -5.83 6.11 11.38
N LEU A 9 -5.77 6.79 10.24
CA LEU A 9 -5.00 6.32 9.08
C LEU A 9 -3.52 6.20 9.42
N LYS A 10 -2.95 7.20 10.11
CA LYS A 10 -1.53 7.18 10.48
C LYS A 10 -1.21 6.02 11.43
N GLU A 11 -2.04 5.78 12.44
CA GLU A 11 -1.85 4.69 13.38
C GLU A 11 -1.87 3.34 12.69
N ASN A 12 -2.81 3.14 11.78
CA ASN A 12 -2.89 1.92 10.99
C ASN A 12 -1.68 1.77 10.06
N LEU A 13 -1.30 2.84 9.37
CA LEU A 13 -0.16 2.83 8.46
C LEU A 13 1.13 2.44 9.19
N ASP A 14 1.37 3.05 10.36
CA ASP A 14 2.58 2.76 11.15
C ASP A 14 2.65 1.27 11.52
N ARG A 15 1.55 0.67 11.97
CA ARG A 15 1.51 -0.76 12.29
C ARG A 15 1.73 -1.63 11.06
N MET A 16 1.08 -1.28 9.95
CA MET A 16 1.17 -2.05 8.71
C MET A 16 2.58 -2.04 8.14
N ILE A 17 3.27 -0.90 8.22
CA ILE A 17 4.66 -0.82 7.77
C ILE A 17 5.56 -1.74 8.59
N ILE A 18 5.37 -1.78 9.91
CA ILE A 18 6.11 -2.68 10.79
C ILE A 18 5.84 -4.14 10.41
N ASP A 19 4.57 -4.51 10.27
CA ASP A 19 4.18 -5.87 9.89
C ASP A 19 4.78 -6.28 8.54
N LEU A 20 4.72 -5.40 7.56
CA LEU A 20 5.27 -5.68 6.23
C LEU A 20 6.78 -5.88 6.29
N LYS A 21 7.49 -5.00 6.99
CA LYS A 21 8.95 -5.12 7.11
C LYS A 21 9.37 -6.40 7.82
N GLU A 22 8.68 -6.78 8.88
CA GLU A 22 9.06 -7.93 9.68
C GLU A 22 8.64 -9.26 9.07
N LYS A 23 7.48 -9.31 8.42
CA LYS A 23 6.86 -10.57 8.00
C LYS A 23 6.83 -10.79 6.50
N TYR A 24 6.96 -9.75 5.70
CA TYR A 24 6.88 -9.86 4.25
C TYR A 24 8.18 -9.45 3.55
N ASN A 25 8.95 -8.59 4.17
CA ASN A 25 10.23 -8.10 3.64
C ASN A 25 10.14 -7.58 2.20
N PRO A 26 9.27 -6.59 1.94
CA PRO A 26 9.18 -6.02 0.60
C PRO A 26 10.40 -5.18 0.27
N GLN A 27 10.64 -4.96 -1.02
CA GLN A 27 11.69 -4.05 -1.46
C GLN A 27 11.31 -2.60 -1.21
N LYS A 28 10.02 -2.28 -1.36
CA LYS A 28 9.54 -0.91 -1.22
C LYS A 28 8.05 -0.90 -0.92
N VAL A 29 7.61 0.08 -0.15
CA VAL A 29 6.20 0.35 0.09
C VAL A 29 5.94 1.80 -0.30
N ILE A 30 4.96 2.01 -1.18
CA ILE A 30 4.61 3.33 -1.68
C ILE A 30 3.20 3.66 -1.23
N LEU A 31 3.05 4.78 -0.55
CA LEU A 31 1.75 5.33 -0.17
C LEU A 31 1.25 6.23 -1.29
N PHE A 32 -0.01 6.04 -1.69
CA PHE A 32 -0.61 6.89 -2.70
C PHE A 32 -2.04 7.26 -2.29
N GLY A 33 -2.77 7.96 -3.15
CA GLY A 33 -4.15 8.32 -2.90
C GLY A 33 -4.32 9.54 -1.99
N SER A 34 -5.49 9.65 -1.36
CA SER A 34 -5.87 10.87 -0.64
C SER A 34 -5.00 11.16 0.58
N TYR A 35 -4.59 10.14 1.32
CA TYR A 35 -3.73 10.35 2.48
C TYR A 35 -2.36 10.90 2.06
N ALA A 36 -1.77 10.33 1.00
CA ALA A 36 -0.47 10.77 0.49
C ALA A 36 -0.52 12.21 -0.03
N SER A 37 -1.63 12.62 -0.63
CA SER A 37 -1.81 13.96 -1.19
C SER A 37 -2.27 15.00 -0.16
N GLY A 38 -2.55 14.58 1.07
CA GLY A 38 -3.03 15.49 2.11
C GLY A 38 -4.50 15.86 2.02
N LYS A 39 -5.28 15.15 1.19
CA LYS A 39 -6.70 15.43 0.96
C LYS A 39 -7.59 14.43 1.69
N VAL A 40 -7.33 14.21 2.97
CA VAL A 40 -8.07 13.23 3.77
C VAL A 40 -9.46 13.75 4.11
N ARG A 41 -10.46 12.88 3.90
CA ARG A 41 -11.85 13.11 4.28
C ARG A 41 -12.27 12.10 5.32
N ASN A 42 -13.48 12.25 5.87
CA ASN A 42 -13.98 11.41 6.97
C ASN A 42 -14.04 9.91 6.63
N PHE A 43 -14.12 9.55 5.35
CA PHE A 43 -14.18 8.16 4.90
C PHE A 43 -13.02 7.77 4.00
N SER A 44 -11.92 8.53 4.03
CA SER A 44 -10.73 8.16 3.26
C SER A 44 -10.11 6.88 3.78
N ASP A 45 -9.60 6.06 2.86
CA ASP A 45 -8.89 4.82 3.14
C ASP A 45 -7.40 4.99 2.82
N LEU A 46 -6.61 3.98 3.17
CA LEU A 46 -5.20 3.94 2.79
C LEU A 46 -5.04 3.21 1.45
N ASP A 47 -4.14 3.71 0.63
CA ASP A 47 -3.78 3.09 -0.66
C ASP A 47 -2.29 2.78 -0.63
N LEU A 48 -1.93 1.50 -0.64
CA LEU A 48 -0.55 1.06 -0.55
C LEU A 48 -0.15 0.22 -1.75
N LEU A 49 0.97 0.59 -2.35
CA LEU A 49 1.63 -0.22 -3.37
C LEU A 49 2.86 -0.86 -2.75
N VAL A 50 2.89 -2.18 -2.75
CA VAL A 50 3.99 -2.97 -2.19
C VAL A 50 4.77 -3.59 -3.34
N ILE A 51 6.09 -3.39 -3.34
CA ILE A 51 6.98 -3.98 -4.34
C ILE A 51 7.70 -5.15 -3.70
N LYS A 52 7.47 -6.32 -4.22
CA LYS A 52 7.99 -7.58 -3.67
C LYS A 52 8.46 -8.49 -4.80
N ASP A 53 9.70 -8.95 -4.69
CA ASP A 53 10.19 -9.99 -5.57
C ASP A 53 9.57 -11.32 -5.13
N THR A 54 8.62 -11.82 -5.90
CA THR A 54 7.85 -13.01 -5.55
C THR A 54 7.40 -13.74 -6.80
N LYS A 55 7.24 -15.06 -6.67
CA LYS A 55 6.68 -15.91 -7.71
C LYS A 55 5.18 -16.15 -7.53
N SER A 56 4.60 -15.65 -6.44
CA SER A 56 3.16 -15.77 -6.19
C SER A 56 2.36 -15.03 -7.25
N LYS A 57 1.20 -15.56 -7.57
CA LYS A 57 0.26 -14.92 -8.50
C LYS A 57 -0.32 -13.66 -7.86
N PHE A 58 -0.75 -12.73 -8.69
CA PHE A 58 -1.20 -11.42 -8.27
C PHE A 58 -2.22 -11.46 -7.11
N PHE A 59 -3.28 -12.24 -7.25
CA PHE A 59 -4.30 -12.32 -6.21
C PHE A 59 -3.84 -13.04 -4.95
N ASP A 60 -2.93 -14.00 -5.09
CA ASP A 60 -2.34 -14.70 -3.94
C ASP A 60 -1.51 -13.74 -3.09
N ARG A 61 -0.82 -12.80 -3.73
CA ARG A 61 -0.05 -11.75 -3.02
C ARG A 61 -0.96 -10.91 -2.13
N LEU A 62 -2.15 -10.56 -2.61
CA LEU A 62 -3.12 -9.79 -1.82
C LEU A 62 -3.55 -10.56 -0.58
N ARG A 63 -3.79 -11.85 -0.71
CA ARG A 63 -4.11 -12.71 0.43
C ARG A 63 -2.96 -12.76 1.44
N GLU A 64 -1.73 -12.84 0.95
CA GLU A 64 -0.54 -12.86 1.80
C GLU A 64 -0.44 -11.59 2.65
N VAL A 65 -0.53 -10.41 2.02
CA VAL A 65 -0.39 -9.15 2.77
C VAL A 65 -1.56 -8.90 3.71
N THR A 66 -2.77 -9.27 3.35
CA THR A 66 -3.93 -9.09 4.23
C THR A 66 -3.86 -9.96 5.47
N LYS A 67 -3.22 -11.12 5.39
CA LYS A 67 -3.01 -11.99 6.55
C LYS A 67 -1.91 -11.48 7.48
N ILE A 68 -0.90 -10.85 6.90
CA ILE A 68 0.27 -10.37 7.63
C ILE A 68 -0.04 -9.09 8.39
N CYS A 69 -0.79 -8.18 7.77
CA CYS A 69 -1.03 -6.86 8.33
C CYS A 69 -2.22 -6.84 9.29
N ASN A 70 -2.05 -6.13 10.40
CA ASN A 70 -3.10 -5.89 11.38
C ASN A 70 -3.62 -4.47 11.18
N TYR A 71 -4.89 -4.35 10.76
CA TYR A 71 -5.51 -3.05 10.51
C TYR A 71 -7.02 -3.12 10.73
N ASN A 72 -7.62 -1.97 10.99
CA ASN A 72 -9.06 -1.87 11.25
C ASN A 72 -9.74 -0.76 10.44
N ILE A 73 -9.17 -0.45 9.27
CA ILE A 73 -9.71 0.53 8.32
C ILE A 73 -9.74 -0.10 6.93
N GLY A 74 -10.37 0.58 5.99
CA GLY A 74 -10.27 0.18 4.59
C GLY A 74 -8.87 0.43 4.05
N VAL A 75 -8.32 -0.55 3.35
CA VAL A 75 -7.00 -0.45 2.74
C VAL A 75 -7.05 -1.10 1.36
N ASP A 76 -6.60 -0.36 0.36
CA ASP A 76 -6.40 -0.89 -0.99
C ASP A 76 -4.94 -1.24 -1.16
N PHE A 77 -4.67 -2.54 -1.35
CA PHE A 77 -3.33 -3.04 -1.60
C PHE A 77 -3.14 -3.36 -3.07
N LEU A 78 -1.99 -2.95 -3.60
CA LEU A 78 -1.46 -3.50 -4.85
C LEU A 78 -0.08 -4.06 -4.54
N VAL A 79 0.19 -5.28 -4.98
CA VAL A 79 1.50 -5.91 -4.79
C VAL A 79 2.07 -6.24 -6.16
N TYR A 80 3.10 -5.52 -6.55
CA TYR A 80 3.79 -5.71 -7.84
C TYR A 80 5.18 -6.29 -7.62
N THR A 81 5.65 -7.08 -8.58
CA THR A 81 7.07 -7.38 -8.67
C THR A 81 7.80 -6.15 -9.19
N PRO A 82 9.13 -6.07 -9.01
CA PRO A 82 9.90 -4.96 -9.59
C PRO A 82 9.70 -4.82 -11.10
N GLU A 83 9.62 -5.93 -11.83
CA GLU A 83 9.41 -5.93 -13.27
C GLU A 83 8.05 -5.37 -13.65
N GLU A 84 7.01 -5.78 -12.94
CA GLU A 84 5.65 -5.29 -13.17
C GLU A 84 5.55 -3.80 -12.89
N TYR A 85 6.21 -3.33 -11.85
CA TYR A 85 6.23 -1.92 -11.49
C TYR A 85 6.92 -1.09 -12.57
N ASP A 86 8.04 -1.56 -13.08
CA ASP A 86 8.76 -0.89 -14.15
C ASP A 86 7.92 -0.80 -15.42
N GLU A 87 7.19 -1.87 -15.77
CA GLU A 87 6.28 -1.87 -16.92
C GLU A 87 5.16 -0.85 -16.75
N GLN A 88 4.60 -0.72 -15.55
CA GLN A 88 3.54 0.26 -15.29
C GLN A 88 4.05 1.69 -15.41
N LEU A 89 5.26 1.96 -14.94
CA LEU A 89 5.88 3.27 -15.10
C LEU A 89 6.09 3.62 -16.57
N GLU A 90 6.58 2.67 -17.36
CA GLU A 90 6.79 2.87 -18.80
C GLU A 90 5.48 3.18 -19.53
N LYS A 91 4.42 2.44 -19.22
CA LYS A 91 3.10 2.67 -19.80
C LYS A 91 2.57 4.06 -19.47
N ASN A 92 2.77 4.50 -18.24
CA ASN A 92 2.34 5.84 -17.83
C ASN A 92 3.11 6.93 -18.56
N LEU A 93 4.39 6.73 -18.78
CA LEU A 93 5.20 7.67 -19.55
C LEU A 93 4.79 7.73 -21.03
N GLU A 94 4.47 6.58 -21.61
CA GLU A 94 4.04 6.52 -23.01
C GLU A 94 2.68 7.19 -23.23
N SER A 95 1.82 7.17 -22.23
CA SER A 95 0.48 7.77 -22.34
C SER A 95 0.49 9.29 -22.19
N LEU A 96 1.62 9.86 -21.87
CA LEU A 96 1.79 11.30 -21.83
C LEU A 96 2.04 11.86 -23.23
#